data_c66550a9ab652ee1c57e67ecb47757ec
#
_entry.id   c66550a9ab652ee1c57e67ecb47757ec
#
_cell.length_a   1.000
_cell.length_b   1.000
_cell.length_c   1.000
_cell.angle_alpha   90.00
_cell.angle_beta   90.00
_cell.angle_gamma   90.00
#
_symmetry.space_group_name_H-M   'P 1'
#
loop_
_entity.id
_entity.type
_entity.pdbx_description
1 polymer ?
#
loop_
_entity_poly.entity_id
_entity_poly.type
_entity_poly.pdbx_seq_one_letter_code
_entity_poly.pdbx_strand_id
1 'polypeptide(L)'
;MQNRAIYIQLVGDAIIPLLGFFLWDWSLYFILLFYLIDLLASEVVILFKAKKAQGTYTGKKQPFQVYSWSLFVLNILAFHSGIFMMHPEIDFQKEFIDFIMYEEMGIPQGFVLIPLIGFIAYQQYQMEFVRTGLFLKAEAPKLWARHIIDKLNILIFTLFITILLIFVPLSETVVLLTVVILSGLYQLLLSFRSKPAR
;
A
#
# COMPACT_ATOMS: atom_id res chain seq x y z
N MET A 1 3.29 -5.52 23.93
CA MET A 1 3.27 -6.44 22.78
C MET A 1 3.02 -5.71 21.44
N GLN A 2 2.16 -4.69 21.39
CA GLN A 2 1.78 -3.95 20.16
C GLN A 2 2.98 -3.31 19.42
N ASN A 3 3.96 -2.77 20.14
CA ASN A 3 5.12 -2.15 19.51
C ASN A 3 6.01 -3.16 18.74
N ARG A 4 6.14 -4.41 19.21
CA ARG A 4 6.97 -5.42 18.52
C ARG A 4 6.39 -5.82 17.16
N ALA A 5 5.07 -5.95 17.07
CA ALA A 5 4.39 -6.30 15.80
C ALA A 5 4.61 -5.22 14.73
N ILE A 6 4.52 -3.95 15.12
CA ILE A 6 4.75 -2.80 14.22
C ILE A 6 6.20 -2.80 13.70
N TYR A 7 7.19 -3.04 14.59
CA TYR A 7 8.60 -3.10 14.15
C TYR A 7 8.87 -4.29 13.22
N ILE A 8 8.30 -5.46 13.49
CA ILE A 8 8.45 -6.64 12.62
C ILE A 8 7.84 -6.38 11.24
N GLN A 9 6.67 -5.76 11.20
CA GLN A 9 6.02 -5.38 9.94
C GLN A 9 6.87 -4.36 9.18
N LEU A 10 7.31 -3.27 9.82
CA LEU A 10 8.19 -2.26 9.22
C LEU A 10 9.46 -2.86 8.63
N VAL A 11 10.08 -3.77 9.38
CA VAL A 11 11.29 -4.46 8.95
C VAL A 11 10.99 -5.37 7.76
N GLY A 12 9.87 -6.10 7.78
CA GLY A 12 9.45 -6.94 6.65
C GLY A 12 9.17 -6.12 5.39
N ASP A 13 8.40 -5.05 5.52
CA ASP A 13 8.02 -4.16 4.40
C ASP A 13 9.22 -3.42 3.78
N ALA A 14 10.32 -3.26 4.54
CA ALA A 14 11.56 -2.69 4.03
C ALA A 14 12.53 -3.75 3.48
N ILE A 15 12.70 -4.88 4.18
CA ILE A 15 13.70 -5.89 3.83
C ILE A 15 13.32 -6.63 2.58
N ILE A 16 12.05 -7.03 2.40
CA ILE A 16 11.62 -7.84 1.25
C ILE A 16 11.88 -7.12 -0.08
N PRO A 17 11.47 -5.84 -0.28
CA PRO A 17 11.80 -5.10 -1.49
C PRO A 17 13.30 -4.95 -1.74
N LEU A 18 14.09 -4.70 -0.68
CA LEU A 18 15.54 -4.55 -0.81
C LEU A 18 16.22 -5.86 -1.19
N LEU A 19 15.85 -6.98 -0.55
CA LEU A 19 16.37 -8.30 -0.93
C LEU A 19 15.94 -8.67 -2.34
N GLY A 20 14.69 -8.40 -2.72
CA GLY A 20 14.18 -8.62 -4.06
C GLY A 20 15.03 -7.92 -5.12
N PHE A 21 15.30 -6.64 -4.91
CA PHE A 21 16.06 -5.82 -5.84
C PHE A 21 17.56 -6.25 -5.92
N PHE A 22 18.21 -6.43 -4.76
CA PHE A 22 19.66 -6.66 -4.73
C PHE A 22 20.09 -8.12 -4.86
N LEU A 23 19.23 -9.09 -4.50
CA LEU A 23 19.59 -10.52 -4.50
C LEU A 23 18.80 -11.35 -5.51
N TRP A 24 17.59 -10.93 -5.87
CA TRP A 24 16.69 -11.69 -6.74
C TRP A 24 16.44 -11.00 -8.10
N ASP A 25 17.20 -9.94 -8.39
CA ASP A 25 17.10 -9.16 -9.64
C ASP A 25 15.66 -8.71 -9.97
N TRP A 26 14.84 -8.43 -8.95
CA TRP A 26 13.50 -7.89 -9.16
C TRP A 26 13.60 -6.48 -9.74
N SER A 27 12.86 -6.21 -10.83
CA SER A 27 12.77 -4.87 -11.38
C SER A 27 12.10 -3.91 -10.37
N LEU A 28 12.40 -2.62 -10.48
CA LEU A 28 11.72 -1.61 -9.66
C LEU A 28 10.20 -1.69 -9.86
N TYR A 29 9.74 -1.93 -11.09
CA TYR A 29 8.32 -2.08 -11.38
C TYR A 29 7.70 -3.28 -10.67
N PHE A 30 8.40 -4.43 -10.64
CA PHE A 30 7.97 -5.62 -9.91
C PHE A 30 7.73 -5.29 -8.43
N ILE A 31 8.65 -4.56 -7.80
CA ILE A 31 8.53 -4.15 -6.40
C ILE A 31 7.34 -3.19 -6.20
N LEU A 32 7.16 -2.23 -7.11
CA LEU A 32 6.05 -1.29 -7.02
C LEU A 32 4.68 -1.96 -7.18
N LEU A 33 4.60 -3.07 -7.93
CA LEU A 33 3.38 -3.88 -8.00
C LEU A 33 2.97 -4.45 -6.64
N PHE A 34 3.92 -4.85 -5.79
CA PHE A 34 3.60 -5.24 -4.40
C PHE A 34 2.91 -4.12 -3.63
N TYR A 35 3.45 -2.90 -3.71
CA TYR A 35 2.83 -1.76 -3.05
C TYR A 35 1.44 -1.43 -3.62
N LEU A 36 1.22 -1.61 -4.93
CA LEU A 36 -0.11 -1.44 -5.53
C LEU A 36 -1.09 -2.51 -5.06
N ILE A 37 -0.66 -3.75 -4.90
CA ILE A 37 -1.50 -4.84 -4.38
C ILE A 37 -1.84 -4.60 -2.90
N ASP A 38 -0.88 -4.13 -2.10
CA ASP A 38 -1.15 -3.75 -0.70
C ASP A 38 -2.14 -2.58 -0.63
N LEU A 39 -1.99 -1.59 -1.51
CA LEU A 39 -2.93 -0.48 -1.63
C LEU A 39 -4.34 -0.97 -2.03
N LEU A 40 -4.45 -1.96 -2.92
CA LEU A 40 -5.72 -2.60 -3.28
C LEU A 40 -6.32 -3.38 -2.08
N ALA A 41 -5.48 -4.13 -1.35
CA ALA A 41 -5.91 -4.84 -0.15
C ALA A 41 -6.46 -3.87 0.91
N SER A 42 -5.84 -2.69 1.06
CA SER A 42 -6.31 -1.64 1.96
C SER A 42 -7.69 -1.11 1.58
N GLU A 43 -8.05 -1.05 0.26
CA GLU A 43 -9.39 -0.70 -0.22
C GLU A 43 -10.43 -1.71 0.23
N VAL A 44 -10.10 -2.99 0.12
CA VAL A 44 -11.00 -4.06 0.55
C VAL A 44 -11.20 -4.02 2.07
N VAL A 45 -10.12 -3.80 2.82
CA VAL A 45 -10.16 -3.72 4.29
C VAL A 45 -10.98 -2.53 4.79
N ILE A 46 -10.87 -1.35 4.16
CA ILE A 46 -11.68 -0.19 4.59
C ILE A 46 -13.16 -0.43 4.35
N LEU A 47 -13.56 -1.13 3.29
CA LEU A 47 -14.94 -1.54 3.07
C LEU A 47 -15.46 -2.41 4.22
N PHE A 48 -14.68 -3.41 4.67
CA PHE A 48 -15.05 -4.24 5.82
C PHE A 48 -15.13 -3.43 7.11
N LYS A 49 -14.14 -2.56 7.38
CA LYS A 49 -14.13 -1.68 8.56
C LYS A 49 -15.34 -0.75 8.58
N ALA A 50 -15.61 -0.08 7.46
CA ALA A 50 -16.73 0.84 7.34
C ALA A 50 -18.08 0.12 7.47
N LYS A 51 -18.25 -1.04 6.83
CA LYS A 51 -19.47 -1.86 6.93
C LYS A 51 -19.71 -2.32 8.36
N LYS A 52 -18.65 -2.74 9.08
CA LYS A 52 -18.77 -3.17 10.48
C LYS A 52 -19.11 -2.02 11.41
N ALA A 53 -18.54 -0.83 11.19
CA ALA A 53 -18.82 0.38 11.95
C ALA A 53 -20.19 1.00 11.62
N GLN A 54 -20.76 0.76 10.44
CA GLN A 54 -22.08 1.30 10.02
C GLN A 54 -23.26 0.85 10.88
N GLY A 55 -23.14 -0.24 11.65
CA GLY A 55 -24.14 -0.61 12.63
C GLY A 55 -24.45 0.48 13.67
N THR A 56 -23.60 1.52 13.75
CA THR A 56 -23.71 2.65 14.68
C THR A 56 -23.99 3.99 13.97
N TYR A 57 -24.07 4.01 12.62
CA TYR A 57 -24.19 5.25 11.84
C TYR A 57 -25.53 5.37 11.11
N THR A 58 -26.31 6.41 11.47
CA THR A 58 -27.64 6.71 10.89
C THR A 58 -27.64 7.90 9.91
N GLY A 59 -26.48 8.44 9.55
CA GLY A 59 -26.35 9.62 8.69
C GLY A 59 -26.47 9.35 7.18
N LYS A 60 -26.53 10.44 6.39
CA LYS A 60 -26.58 10.37 4.93
C LYS A 60 -25.34 9.63 4.38
N LYS A 61 -25.57 8.71 3.42
CA LYS A 61 -24.48 8.04 2.67
C LYS A 61 -23.66 9.12 1.95
N GLN A 62 -22.38 9.22 2.31
CA GLN A 62 -21.45 10.11 1.62
C GLN A 62 -20.71 9.31 0.52
N PRO A 63 -20.29 9.95 -0.57
CA PRO A 63 -19.65 9.28 -1.71
C PRO A 63 -18.17 8.93 -1.44
N PHE A 64 -17.81 8.64 -0.19
CA PHE A 64 -16.42 8.33 0.20
C PHE A 64 -15.82 7.18 -0.60
N GLN A 65 -16.62 6.16 -0.89
CA GLN A 65 -16.16 5.02 -1.67
C GLN A 65 -15.72 5.43 -3.07
N VAL A 66 -16.50 6.29 -3.74
CA VAL A 66 -16.16 6.78 -5.08
C VAL A 66 -14.85 7.57 -5.04
N TYR A 67 -14.70 8.49 -4.07
CA TYR A 67 -13.46 9.24 -3.91
C TYR A 67 -12.25 8.34 -3.65
N SER A 68 -12.41 7.32 -2.81
CA SER A 68 -11.33 6.37 -2.51
C SER A 68 -10.89 5.61 -3.76
N TRP A 69 -11.83 5.06 -4.53
CA TRP A 69 -11.51 4.36 -5.77
C TRP A 69 -10.92 5.28 -6.83
N SER A 70 -11.39 6.52 -6.93
CA SER A 70 -10.79 7.52 -7.85
C SER A 70 -9.33 7.80 -7.47
N LEU A 71 -9.04 7.97 -6.18
CA LEU A 71 -7.66 8.14 -5.71
C LEU A 71 -6.81 6.89 -5.94
N PHE A 72 -7.38 5.70 -5.80
CA PHE A 72 -6.68 4.45 -6.11
C PHE A 72 -6.26 4.41 -7.58
N VAL A 73 -7.18 4.71 -8.51
CA VAL A 73 -6.88 4.77 -9.96
C VAL A 73 -5.82 5.83 -10.25
N LEU A 74 -5.93 7.01 -9.63
CA LEU A 74 -4.90 8.06 -9.79
C LEU A 74 -3.53 7.64 -9.28
N ASN A 75 -3.46 6.90 -8.18
CA ASN A 75 -2.20 6.31 -7.69
C ASN A 75 -1.62 5.32 -8.71
N ILE A 76 -2.43 4.42 -9.27
CA ILE A 76 -1.99 3.50 -10.34
C ILE A 76 -1.38 4.29 -11.51
N LEU A 77 -2.10 5.31 -11.99
CA LEU A 77 -1.62 6.14 -13.11
C LEU A 77 -0.31 6.86 -12.77
N ALA A 78 -0.20 7.42 -11.56
CA ALA A 78 1.00 8.10 -11.11
C ALA A 78 2.21 7.15 -11.02
N PHE A 79 2.03 5.93 -10.49
CA PHE A 79 3.08 4.92 -10.46
C PHE A 79 3.54 4.52 -11.86
N HIS A 80 2.61 4.22 -12.76
CA HIS A 80 2.96 3.85 -14.14
C HIS A 80 3.64 5.01 -14.88
N SER A 81 3.19 6.24 -14.65
CA SER A 81 3.83 7.42 -15.23
C SER A 81 5.27 7.60 -14.73
N GLY A 82 5.52 7.38 -13.44
CA GLY A 82 6.87 7.44 -12.86
C GLY A 82 7.81 6.40 -13.49
N ILE A 83 7.36 5.16 -13.62
CA ILE A 83 8.14 4.09 -14.26
C ILE A 83 8.37 4.38 -15.74
N PHE A 84 7.33 4.82 -16.46
CA PHE A 84 7.47 5.19 -17.88
C PHE A 84 8.50 6.32 -18.10
N MET A 85 8.60 7.26 -17.17
CA MET A 85 9.63 8.31 -17.25
C MET A 85 11.07 7.76 -17.09
N MET A 86 11.23 6.67 -16.35
CA MET A 86 12.53 6.01 -16.19
C MET A 86 12.85 5.05 -17.33
N HIS A 87 11.85 4.34 -17.83
CA HIS A 87 11.93 3.27 -18.82
C HIS A 87 10.85 3.45 -19.89
N PRO A 88 11.02 4.35 -20.87
CA PRO A 88 10.02 4.60 -21.90
C PRO A 88 9.71 3.38 -22.79
N GLU A 89 10.65 2.43 -22.88
CA GLU A 89 10.52 1.18 -23.63
C GLU A 89 9.85 0.04 -22.85
N ILE A 90 9.39 0.28 -21.63
CA ILE A 90 8.80 -0.76 -20.79
C ILE A 90 7.49 -1.30 -21.37
N ASP A 91 7.39 -2.61 -21.44
CA ASP A 91 6.13 -3.31 -21.74
C ASP A 91 5.44 -3.70 -20.41
N PHE A 92 4.54 -2.83 -19.95
CA PHE A 92 3.81 -3.05 -18.71
C PHE A 92 3.00 -4.34 -18.69
N GLN A 93 2.49 -4.79 -19.85
CA GLN A 93 1.74 -6.04 -19.91
C GLN A 93 2.65 -7.23 -19.66
N LYS A 94 3.82 -7.24 -20.31
CA LYS A 94 4.82 -8.28 -20.11
C LYS A 94 5.30 -8.32 -18.67
N GLU A 95 5.72 -7.18 -18.13
CA GLU A 95 6.19 -7.06 -16.74
C GLU A 95 5.14 -7.53 -15.72
N PHE A 96 3.86 -7.23 -15.97
CA PHE A 96 2.78 -7.69 -15.10
C PHE A 96 2.56 -9.21 -15.19
N ILE A 97 2.66 -9.78 -16.40
CA ILE A 97 2.59 -11.24 -16.59
C ILE A 97 3.80 -11.90 -15.92
N ASP A 98 4.99 -11.35 -16.10
CA ASP A 98 6.22 -11.84 -15.48
C ASP A 98 6.11 -11.77 -13.94
N PHE A 99 5.52 -10.72 -13.38
CA PHE A 99 5.23 -10.63 -11.95
C PHE A 99 4.33 -11.76 -11.45
N ILE A 100 3.24 -12.08 -12.17
CA ILE A 100 2.31 -13.13 -11.77
C ILE A 100 2.95 -14.51 -11.93
N MET A 101 3.70 -14.72 -13.02
CA MET A 101 4.28 -16.01 -13.42
C MET A 101 5.71 -16.21 -12.92
N TYR A 102 6.27 -15.22 -12.19
CA TYR A 102 7.61 -15.35 -11.65
C TYR A 102 7.75 -16.62 -10.83
N GLU A 103 8.60 -17.51 -11.33
CA GLU A 103 8.81 -18.83 -10.72
C GLU A 103 10.14 -18.86 -9.98
N GLU A 104 10.07 -18.92 -8.65
CA GLU A 104 11.15 -19.46 -7.85
C GLU A 104 10.72 -20.84 -7.34
N MET A 105 11.59 -21.82 -7.48
CA MET A 105 11.34 -23.20 -7.04
C MET A 105 10.12 -23.88 -7.71
N GLY A 106 9.77 -23.47 -8.95
CA GLY A 106 8.67 -24.08 -9.71
C GLY A 106 7.27 -23.70 -9.25
N ILE A 107 7.11 -22.64 -8.45
CA ILE A 107 5.82 -22.13 -8.02
C ILE A 107 5.66 -20.68 -8.51
N PRO A 108 4.59 -20.37 -9.29
CA PRO A 108 4.30 -19.00 -9.71
C PRO A 108 4.01 -18.13 -8.47
N GLN A 109 4.98 -17.28 -8.10
CA GLN A 109 4.92 -16.55 -6.82
C GLN A 109 3.79 -15.54 -6.77
N GLY A 110 3.45 -14.88 -7.88
CA GLY A 110 2.34 -13.94 -7.90
C GLY A 110 1.01 -14.55 -7.48
N PHE A 111 0.73 -15.80 -7.88
CA PHE A 111 -0.46 -16.54 -7.45
C PHE A 111 -0.49 -16.83 -5.95
N VAL A 112 0.66 -16.90 -5.29
CA VAL A 112 0.75 -17.13 -3.85
C VAL A 112 0.76 -15.81 -3.10
N LEU A 113 1.51 -14.83 -3.59
CA LEU A 113 1.73 -13.55 -2.91
C LEU A 113 0.47 -12.67 -2.88
N ILE A 114 -0.31 -12.62 -3.97
CA ILE A 114 -1.53 -11.81 -4.01
C ILE A 114 -2.55 -12.30 -2.96
N PRO A 115 -2.93 -13.59 -2.90
CA PRO A 115 -3.78 -14.09 -1.83
C PRO A 115 -3.18 -13.94 -0.44
N LEU A 116 -1.86 -14.08 -0.30
CA LEU A 116 -1.17 -13.93 0.99
C LEU A 116 -1.27 -12.50 1.52
N ILE A 117 -1.04 -11.48 0.67
CA ILE A 117 -1.21 -10.07 1.05
C ILE A 117 -2.66 -9.81 1.48
N GLY A 118 -3.63 -10.29 0.71
CA GLY A 118 -5.05 -10.19 1.05
C GLY A 118 -5.38 -10.88 2.39
N PHE A 119 -4.81 -12.05 2.63
CA PHE A 119 -4.98 -12.78 3.88
C PHE A 119 -4.36 -12.04 5.08
N ILE A 120 -3.14 -11.52 4.93
CA ILE A 120 -2.47 -10.74 5.98
C ILE A 120 -3.29 -9.50 6.32
N ALA A 121 -3.74 -8.74 5.30
CA ALA A 121 -4.57 -7.56 5.48
C ALA A 121 -5.91 -7.90 6.19
N TYR A 122 -6.53 -9.03 5.85
CA TYR A 122 -7.73 -9.52 6.52
C TYR A 122 -7.44 -9.94 7.97
N GLN A 123 -6.33 -10.62 8.24
CA GLN A 123 -5.94 -10.98 9.61
C GLN A 123 -5.68 -9.73 10.47
N GLN A 124 -5.01 -8.71 9.93
CA GLN A 124 -4.84 -7.44 10.63
C GLN A 124 -6.19 -6.78 10.95
N TYR A 125 -7.11 -6.74 9.99
CA TYR A 125 -8.47 -6.27 10.22
C TYR A 125 -9.15 -7.02 11.39
N GLN A 126 -9.07 -8.35 11.41
CA GLN A 126 -9.66 -9.15 12.47
C GLN A 126 -9.00 -8.88 13.83
N MET A 127 -7.67 -8.84 13.87
CA MET A 127 -6.91 -8.70 15.12
C MET A 127 -7.01 -7.28 15.71
N GLU A 128 -6.90 -6.26 14.86
CA GLU A 128 -6.80 -4.88 15.30
C GLU A 128 -8.15 -4.17 15.43
N PHE A 129 -9.13 -4.56 14.65
CA PHE A 129 -10.41 -3.86 14.59
C PHE A 129 -11.57 -4.65 15.18
N VAL A 130 -11.69 -5.93 14.84
CA VAL A 130 -12.82 -6.75 15.28
C VAL A 130 -12.59 -7.26 16.71
N ARG A 131 -11.47 -7.97 16.96
CA ARG A 131 -11.20 -8.59 18.26
C ARG A 131 -10.96 -7.57 19.38
N THR A 132 -10.45 -6.39 19.05
CA THR A 132 -10.28 -5.30 20.02
C THR A 132 -11.58 -4.58 20.35
N GLY A 133 -12.66 -4.84 19.63
CA GLY A 133 -13.93 -4.11 19.79
C GLY A 133 -13.89 -2.66 19.31
N LEU A 134 -12.83 -2.25 18.57
CA LEU A 134 -12.70 -0.87 18.08
C LEU A 134 -13.86 -0.47 17.17
N PHE A 135 -14.48 -1.44 16.47
CA PHE A 135 -15.66 -1.17 15.63
C PHE A 135 -16.84 -0.58 16.39
N LEU A 136 -16.95 -0.84 17.70
CA LEU A 136 -18.02 -0.28 18.54
C LEU A 136 -17.87 1.23 18.80
N LYS A 137 -16.63 1.73 18.70
CA LYS A 137 -16.28 3.15 18.93
C LYS A 137 -15.96 3.88 17.63
N ALA A 138 -15.83 3.15 16.53
CA ALA A 138 -15.43 3.71 15.25
C ALA A 138 -16.63 4.31 14.52
N GLU A 139 -16.43 5.48 13.92
CA GLU A 139 -17.38 6.14 13.04
C GLU A 139 -16.95 5.92 11.58
N ALA A 140 -17.82 5.32 10.76
CA ALA A 140 -17.52 5.03 9.36
C ALA A 140 -17.02 6.26 8.56
N PRO A 141 -17.59 7.48 8.70
CA PRO A 141 -17.07 8.67 8.01
C PRO A 141 -15.64 9.03 8.40
N LYS A 142 -15.28 8.89 9.68
CA LYS A 142 -13.90 9.16 10.14
C LYS A 142 -12.90 8.15 9.61
N LEU A 143 -13.31 6.87 9.51
CA LEU A 143 -12.49 5.82 8.90
C LEU A 143 -12.21 6.13 7.43
N TRP A 144 -13.26 6.48 6.67
CA TRP A 144 -13.12 6.86 5.27
C TRP A 144 -12.28 8.11 5.08
N ALA A 145 -12.53 9.16 5.86
CA ALA A 145 -11.76 10.40 5.77
C ALA A 145 -10.27 10.16 6.00
N ARG A 146 -9.92 9.35 7.02
CA ARG A 146 -8.53 8.98 7.27
C ARG A 146 -7.92 8.21 6.10
N HIS A 147 -8.62 7.20 5.60
CA HIS A 147 -8.16 6.39 4.48
C HIS A 147 -7.95 7.22 3.20
N ILE A 148 -8.85 8.16 2.90
CA ILE A 148 -8.71 9.09 1.77
C ILE A 148 -7.48 10.00 1.95
N ILE A 149 -7.26 10.53 3.15
CA ILE A 149 -6.08 11.36 3.45
C ILE A 149 -4.79 10.54 3.27
N ASP A 150 -4.76 9.30 3.74
CA ASP A 150 -3.61 8.42 3.60
C ASP A 150 -3.28 8.17 2.12
N LYS A 151 -4.28 7.91 1.29
CA LYS A 151 -4.10 7.74 -0.16
C LYS A 151 -3.70 9.01 -0.89
N LEU A 152 -4.26 10.14 -0.48
CA LEU A 152 -3.89 11.44 -1.04
C LEU A 152 -2.42 11.75 -0.74
N ASN A 153 -1.94 11.43 0.46
CA ASN A 153 -0.52 11.59 0.81
C ASN A 153 0.37 10.71 -0.07
N ILE A 154 0.00 9.45 -0.31
CA ILE A 154 0.74 8.55 -1.21
C ILE A 154 0.75 9.14 -2.63
N LEU A 155 -0.40 9.61 -3.13
CA LEU A 155 -0.50 10.21 -4.46
C LEU A 155 0.39 11.46 -4.61
N ILE A 156 0.30 12.40 -3.66
CA ILE A 156 1.12 13.62 -3.66
C ILE A 156 2.61 13.24 -3.70
N PHE A 157 2.97 12.26 -2.91
CA PHE A 157 4.34 11.80 -2.82
C PHE A 157 4.82 11.13 -4.11
N THR A 158 4.01 10.25 -4.69
CA THR A 158 4.31 9.58 -5.97
C THR A 158 4.45 10.62 -7.09
N LEU A 159 3.51 11.59 -7.17
CA LEU A 159 3.59 12.67 -8.13
C LEU A 159 4.84 13.54 -7.94
N PHE A 160 5.23 13.80 -6.69
CA PHE A 160 6.46 14.55 -6.43
C PHE A 160 7.69 13.82 -6.98
N ILE A 161 7.82 12.51 -6.74
CA ILE A 161 8.91 11.71 -7.33
C ILE A 161 8.83 11.70 -8.86
N THR A 162 7.65 11.50 -9.43
CA THR A 162 7.45 11.48 -10.89
C THR A 162 7.88 12.82 -11.52
N ILE A 163 7.51 13.95 -10.91
CA ILE A 163 7.92 15.28 -11.36
C ILE A 163 9.44 15.44 -11.22
N LEU A 164 10.01 14.97 -10.10
CA LEU A 164 11.47 15.06 -9.90
C LEU A 164 12.24 14.31 -10.99
N LEU A 165 11.73 13.13 -11.43
CA LEU A 165 12.33 12.33 -12.51
C LEU A 165 12.37 13.08 -13.86
N ILE A 166 11.50 14.07 -14.10
CA ILE A 166 11.54 14.90 -15.32
C ILE A 166 12.80 15.78 -15.33
N PHE A 167 13.22 16.26 -14.17
CA PHE A 167 14.33 17.22 -14.04
C PHE A 167 15.66 16.56 -13.68
N VAL A 168 15.61 15.41 -13.00
CA VAL A 168 16.81 14.73 -12.50
C VAL A 168 16.71 13.25 -12.85
N PRO A 169 17.62 12.73 -13.67
CA PRO A 169 17.68 11.30 -13.96
C PRO A 169 18.15 10.55 -12.70
N LEU A 170 17.21 10.01 -11.96
CA LEU A 170 17.50 9.20 -10.78
C LEU A 170 17.71 7.74 -11.19
N SER A 171 18.66 7.05 -10.56
CA SER A 171 18.80 5.61 -10.73
C SER A 171 17.68 4.87 -10.01
N GLU A 172 17.34 3.66 -10.49
CA GLU A 172 16.34 2.79 -9.85
C GLU A 172 16.63 2.57 -8.38
N THR A 173 17.91 2.36 -8.03
CA THR A 173 18.35 2.20 -6.63
C THR A 173 17.97 3.39 -5.76
N VAL A 174 18.15 4.62 -6.26
CA VAL A 174 17.79 5.84 -5.52
C VAL A 174 16.29 5.94 -5.35
N VAL A 175 15.52 5.65 -6.40
CA VAL A 175 14.04 5.65 -6.33
C VAL A 175 13.56 4.60 -5.35
N LEU A 176 14.08 3.36 -5.43
CA LEU A 176 13.74 2.27 -4.50
C LEU A 176 14.02 2.66 -3.05
N LEU A 177 15.24 3.11 -2.75
CA LEU A 177 15.61 3.52 -1.40
C LEU A 177 14.70 4.65 -0.89
N THR A 178 14.37 5.59 -1.75
CA THR A 178 13.47 6.69 -1.42
C THR A 178 12.09 6.16 -1.07
N VAL A 179 11.50 5.27 -1.88
CA VAL A 179 10.19 4.65 -1.64
C VAL A 179 10.19 3.86 -0.33
N VAL A 180 11.19 3.01 -0.09
CA VAL A 180 11.30 2.20 1.12
C VAL A 180 11.44 3.06 2.38
N ILE A 181 12.33 4.06 2.36
CA ILE A 181 12.55 4.96 3.51
C ILE A 181 11.26 5.72 3.84
N LEU A 182 10.59 6.25 2.83
CA LEU A 182 9.42 7.08 3.03
C LEU A 182 8.19 6.27 3.43
N SER A 183 8.02 5.07 2.87
CA SER A 183 7.02 4.11 3.34
C SER A 183 7.24 3.78 4.83
N GLY A 184 8.48 3.48 5.22
CA GLY A 184 8.83 3.22 6.60
C GLY A 184 8.58 4.42 7.54
N LEU A 185 9.00 5.62 7.15
CA LEU A 185 8.74 6.85 7.91
C LEU A 185 7.24 7.13 8.05
N TYR A 186 6.49 6.94 6.97
CA TYR A 186 5.04 7.13 6.99
C TYR A 186 4.35 6.17 7.97
N GLN A 187 4.70 4.90 7.95
CA GLN A 187 4.16 3.91 8.89
C GLN A 187 4.54 4.24 10.34
N LEU A 188 5.76 4.69 10.59
CA LEU A 188 6.20 5.17 11.91
C LEU A 188 5.34 6.35 12.39
N LEU A 189 5.12 7.35 11.55
CA LEU A 189 4.28 8.51 11.89
C LEU A 189 2.85 8.09 12.22
N LEU A 190 2.27 7.15 11.45
CA LEU A 190 0.94 6.62 11.73
C LEU A 190 0.90 5.89 13.09
N SER A 191 1.94 5.15 13.44
CA SER A 191 2.04 4.43 14.71
C SER A 191 2.07 5.38 15.92
N PHE A 192 2.70 6.54 15.80
CA PHE A 192 2.70 7.57 16.85
C PHE A 192 1.34 8.25 17.01
N ARG A 193 0.61 8.48 15.90
CA ARG A 193 -0.73 9.08 15.94
C ARG A 193 -1.82 8.16 16.52
N SER A 194 -1.61 6.85 16.46
CA SER A 194 -2.58 5.87 16.96
C SER A 194 -2.51 5.63 18.47
N LYS A 195 -1.53 6.19 19.17
CA LYS A 195 -1.47 6.09 20.64
C LYS A 195 -2.56 6.95 21.24
N PRO A 196 -3.52 6.38 22.03
CA PRO A 196 -4.45 7.19 22.77
C PRO A 196 -3.67 8.10 23.72
N ALA A 197 -4.02 9.39 23.74
CA ALA A 197 -3.54 10.29 24.78
C ALA A 197 -3.90 9.64 26.14
N ARG A 198 -2.90 9.36 26.93
CA ARG A 198 -3.05 8.81 28.29
C ARG A 198 -3.61 9.87 29.21
#